data_833522b8e7e7caebed1fe66e61c9c7ac
#
_entry.id   833522b8e7e7caebed1fe66e61c9c7ac
#
_cell.length_a   1.000
_cell.length_b   1.000
_cell.length_c   1.000
_cell.angle_alpha   90.00
_cell.angle_beta   90.00
_cell.angle_gamma   90.00
#
_symmetry.space_group_name_H-M   'P 1'
#
loop_
_entity.id
_entity.type
_entity.pdbx_description
1 polymer ?
#
loop_
_entity_poly.entity_id
_entity_poly.type
_entity_poly.pdbx_seq_one_letter_code
_entity_poly.pdbx_strand_id
1 'polypeptide(L)'
;MPAKPDKPQDQSAETPHYHGHRERLRERFHGAGPDALSDYELLEMVLFTAKTQGDVKPLAKTLLKAFGSFAEVMHAPEARLREIKGVGDRTITELKLIAAAASRIAKGELKQRSALSSWNDVIDDCRTSMAFADKEALRILFLDKRNQLIADEVQQVGTVDHTPVYPREVIKRALELSATAIILVHNHPSGDPTPSQADIQMTKAIIDIASPLGISVHDHIIVGKNGHASMKGLRLI
;
A
#
# COMPACT_ATOMS: atom_id res chain seq x y z
N MET A 1 -23.46 38.02 -66.14
CA MET A 1 -23.49 37.52 -64.78
C MET A 1 -22.14 36.87 -64.50
N PRO A 2 -21.35 37.38 -63.56
CA PRO A 2 -20.08 36.76 -63.24
C PRO A 2 -20.27 35.67 -62.19
N ALA A 3 -19.54 34.55 -62.36
CA ALA A 3 -19.50 33.40 -61.48
C ALA A 3 -18.88 33.75 -60.10
N LYS A 4 -19.47 33.21 -59.04
CA LYS A 4 -18.93 33.31 -57.66
C LYS A 4 -17.68 32.43 -57.58
N PRO A 5 -16.63 32.89 -56.88
CA PRO A 5 -15.48 32.01 -56.59
C PRO A 5 -15.83 31.02 -55.49
N ASP A 6 -15.43 29.74 -55.74
CA ASP A 6 -15.44 28.66 -54.81
C ASP A 6 -14.54 28.98 -53.58
N LYS A 7 -15.05 28.79 -52.38
CA LYS A 7 -14.28 28.83 -51.14
C LYS A 7 -13.50 27.55 -51.00
N PRO A 8 -12.22 27.60 -50.65
CA PRO A 8 -11.50 26.38 -50.28
C PRO A 8 -12.01 25.87 -48.94
N GLN A 9 -12.57 24.67 -48.91
CA GLN A 9 -12.76 23.89 -47.71
C GLN A 9 -11.44 23.19 -47.39
N ASP A 10 -10.59 23.84 -46.59
CA ASP A 10 -9.52 23.11 -45.87
C ASP A 10 -9.81 23.22 -44.37
N GLN A 11 -10.44 22.21 -43.84
CA GLN A 11 -10.47 21.92 -42.42
C GLN A 11 -10.13 20.43 -42.25
N SER A 12 -8.85 20.11 -42.43
CA SER A 12 -8.28 18.93 -41.81
C SER A 12 -8.27 19.21 -40.30
N ALA A 13 -9.36 18.85 -39.63
CA ALA A 13 -9.38 18.80 -38.17
C ALA A 13 -8.30 17.81 -37.76
N GLU A 14 -7.15 18.31 -37.31
CA GLU A 14 -6.11 17.48 -36.70
C GLU A 14 -6.77 16.65 -35.59
N THR A 15 -6.80 15.36 -35.79
CA THR A 15 -7.27 14.43 -34.75
C THR A 15 -6.40 14.63 -33.52
N PRO A 16 -6.99 14.96 -32.37
CA PRO A 16 -6.21 15.25 -31.16
C PRO A 16 -5.21 14.12 -30.86
N HIS A 17 -3.97 14.45 -30.52
CA HIS A 17 -2.87 13.52 -30.27
C HIS A 17 -3.17 12.40 -29.26
N TYR A 18 -4.23 12.53 -28.45
CA TYR A 18 -4.69 11.48 -27.54
C TYR A 18 -5.64 10.45 -28.19
N HIS A 19 -6.08 10.66 -29.44
CA HIS A 19 -6.86 9.65 -30.16
C HIS A 19 -6.02 8.37 -30.39
N GLY A 20 -6.59 7.21 -30.01
CA GLY A 20 -5.91 5.92 -30.07
C GLY A 20 -4.85 5.69 -29.00
N HIS A 21 -4.50 6.67 -28.14
CA HIS A 21 -3.54 6.48 -27.05
C HIS A 21 -4.02 5.42 -26.05
N ARG A 22 -5.29 5.46 -25.67
CA ARG A 22 -5.89 4.50 -24.73
C ARG A 22 -5.83 3.07 -25.27
N GLU A 23 -6.09 2.90 -26.56
CA GLU A 23 -6.05 1.59 -27.22
C GLU A 23 -4.61 1.05 -27.28
N ARG A 24 -3.66 1.85 -27.76
CA ARG A 24 -2.24 1.46 -27.80
C ARG A 24 -1.70 1.07 -26.42
N LEU A 25 -2.14 1.76 -25.35
CA LEU A 25 -1.70 1.44 -23.99
C LEU A 25 -2.30 0.11 -23.53
N ARG A 26 -3.55 -0.17 -23.83
CA ARG A 26 -4.20 -1.48 -23.57
C ARG A 26 -3.56 -2.61 -24.38
N GLU A 27 -3.31 -2.40 -25.66
CA GLU A 27 -2.61 -3.37 -26.50
C GLU A 27 -1.24 -3.72 -25.93
N ARG A 28 -0.49 -2.72 -25.46
CA ARG A 28 0.82 -2.94 -24.84
C ARG A 28 0.70 -3.69 -23.52
N PHE A 29 -0.29 -3.38 -22.71
CA PHE A 29 -0.58 -4.10 -21.46
C PHE A 29 -0.89 -5.58 -21.72
N HIS A 30 -1.73 -5.87 -22.71
CA HIS A 30 -2.10 -7.25 -23.05
C HIS A 30 -1.00 -8.00 -23.80
N GLY A 31 -0.25 -7.34 -24.66
CA GLY A 31 0.76 -7.97 -25.51
C GLY A 31 2.11 -8.18 -24.83
N ALA A 32 2.55 -7.23 -24.00
CA ALA A 32 3.85 -7.26 -23.33
C ALA A 32 3.78 -7.46 -21.81
N GLY A 33 2.56 -7.51 -21.26
CA GLY A 33 2.32 -7.69 -19.83
C GLY A 33 2.39 -6.39 -19.00
N PRO A 34 1.98 -6.45 -17.74
CA PRO A 34 1.91 -5.26 -16.86
C PRO A 34 3.27 -4.61 -16.61
N ASP A 35 4.34 -5.42 -16.55
CA ASP A 35 5.71 -4.94 -16.29
C ASP A 35 6.30 -4.09 -17.44
N ALA A 36 5.67 -4.11 -18.61
CA ALA A 36 6.04 -3.26 -19.73
C ALA A 36 5.57 -1.81 -19.59
N LEU A 37 4.76 -1.51 -18.57
CA LEU A 37 4.21 -0.20 -18.31
C LEU A 37 4.96 0.47 -17.13
N SER A 38 5.28 1.74 -17.30
CA SER A 38 5.76 2.56 -16.19
C SER A 38 4.62 2.88 -15.23
N ASP A 39 4.95 3.25 -13.98
CA ASP A 39 3.99 3.74 -12.98
C ASP A 39 3.05 4.82 -13.53
N TYR A 40 3.61 5.71 -14.34
CA TYR A 40 2.86 6.76 -15.02
C TYR A 40 1.80 6.20 -15.97
N GLU A 41 2.16 5.24 -16.80
CA GLU A 41 1.26 4.62 -17.78
C GLU A 41 0.22 3.72 -17.10
N LEU A 42 0.61 3.03 -16.05
CA LEU A 42 -0.33 2.25 -15.24
C LEU A 42 -1.36 3.18 -14.56
N LEU A 43 -0.92 4.35 -14.06
CA LEU A 43 -1.83 5.35 -13.50
C LEU A 43 -2.77 5.93 -14.59
N GLU A 44 -2.29 6.15 -15.81
CA GLU A 44 -3.16 6.56 -16.92
C GLU A 44 -4.27 5.52 -17.16
N MET A 45 -3.95 4.22 -17.15
CA MET A 45 -4.93 3.16 -17.34
C MET A 45 -5.99 3.14 -16.25
N VAL A 46 -5.59 3.34 -14.99
CA VAL A 46 -6.53 3.50 -13.88
C VAL A 46 -7.44 4.71 -14.10
N LEU A 47 -6.87 5.83 -14.52
CA LEU A 47 -7.66 7.04 -14.77
C LEU A 47 -8.62 6.90 -15.95
N PHE A 48 -8.39 5.99 -16.90
CA PHE A 48 -9.33 5.73 -18.02
C PHE A 48 -10.67 5.19 -17.52
N THR A 49 -10.71 4.46 -16.40
CA THR A 49 -11.96 3.95 -15.82
C THR A 49 -12.78 5.07 -15.19
N ALA A 50 -12.11 6.01 -14.53
CA ALA A 50 -12.75 7.16 -13.90
C ALA A 50 -13.15 8.25 -14.92
N LYS A 51 -12.33 8.45 -15.96
CA LYS A 51 -12.51 9.47 -16.99
C LYS A 51 -12.60 8.80 -18.37
N THR A 52 -13.81 8.59 -18.84
CA THR A 52 -14.08 7.89 -20.11
C THR A 52 -13.68 8.72 -21.34
N GLN A 53 -13.56 10.05 -21.20
CA GLN A 53 -13.22 10.96 -22.28
C GLN A 53 -12.10 11.92 -21.86
N GLY A 54 -11.43 12.52 -22.86
CA GLY A 54 -10.38 13.49 -22.66
C GLY A 54 -8.99 12.88 -22.37
N ASP A 55 -8.02 13.75 -22.30
CA ASP A 55 -6.64 13.41 -21.97
C ASP A 55 -6.43 13.33 -20.46
N VAL A 56 -5.95 12.18 -19.98
CA VAL A 56 -5.64 11.96 -18.55
C VAL A 56 -4.16 12.18 -18.23
N LYS A 57 -3.30 12.36 -19.23
CA LYS A 57 -1.85 12.55 -19.05
C LYS A 57 -1.49 13.69 -18.09
N PRO A 58 -2.11 14.90 -18.23
CA PRO A 58 -1.82 15.97 -17.30
C PRO A 58 -2.18 15.64 -15.87
N LEU A 59 -3.31 14.92 -15.66
CA LEU A 59 -3.76 14.52 -14.34
C LEU A 59 -2.82 13.46 -13.73
N ALA A 60 -2.43 12.44 -14.49
CA ALA A 60 -1.48 11.42 -14.03
C ALA A 60 -0.14 12.04 -13.59
N LYS A 61 0.41 12.97 -14.40
CA LYS A 61 1.64 13.70 -14.06
C LYS A 61 1.48 14.53 -12.78
N THR A 62 0.34 15.19 -12.63
CA THR A 62 0.07 16.01 -11.44
C THR A 62 -0.02 15.17 -10.18
N LEU A 63 -0.70 14.03 -10.25
CA LEU A 63 -0.82 13.09 -9.13
C LEU A 63 0.55 12.54 -8.73
N LEU A 64 1.35 12.02 -9.67
CA LEU A 64 2.70 11.52 -9.35
C LEU A 64 3.62 12.62 -8.83
N LYS A 65 3.52 13.84 -9.35
CA LYS A 65 4.29 14.97 -8.82
C LYS A 65 3.90 15.35 -7.39
N ALA A 66 2.61 15.23 -7.06
CA ALA A 66 2.08 15.60 -5.75
C ALA A 66 2.33 14.54 -4.67
N PHE A 67 2.32 13.26 -5.04
CA PHE A 67 2.37 12.16 -4.08
C PHE A 67 3.64 11.28 -4.19
N GLY A 68 4.37 11.32 -5.31
CA GLY A 68 5.65 10.64 -5.49
C GLY A 68 5.57 9.41 -6.38
N SER A 69 4.92 8.34 -5.95
CA SER A 69 4.83 7.05 -6.65
C SER A 69 3.39 6.63 -6.93
N PHE A 70 3.22 5.59 -7.77
CA PHE A 70 1.91 4.96 -7.98
C PHE A 70 1.28 4.49 -6.67
N ALA A 71 2.05 3.83 -5.82
CA ALA A 71 1.56 3.34 -4.53
C ALA A 71 1.12 4.48 -3.60
N GLU A 72 1.88 5.58 -3.55
CA GLU A 72 1.51 6.75 -2.75
C GLU A 72 0.24 7.44 -3.27
N VAL A 73 0.02 7.48 -4.57
CA VAL A 73 -1.25 7.96 -5.16
C VAL A 73 -2.43 7.09 -4.71
N MET A 74 -2.29 5.75 -4.76
CA MET A 74 -3.36 4.82 -4.36
C MET A 74 -3.72 4.96 -2.87
N HIS A 75 -2.73 5.19 -2.02
CA HIS A 75 -2.90 5.29 -0.56
C HIS A 75 -3.12 6.72 -0.06
N ALA A 76 -2.95 7.74 -0.90
CA ALA A 76 -3.09 9.15 -0.51
C ALA A 76 -4.45 9.42 0.18
N PRO A 77 -4.49 10.22 1.26
CA PRO A 77 -5.73 10.60 1.94
C PRO A 77 -6.73 11.24 0.97
N GLU A 78 -8.02 10.89 1.10
CA GLU A 78 -9.05 11.44 0.21
C GLU A 78 -9.07 12.97 0.21
N ALA A 79 -8.88 13.59 1.37
CA ALA A 79 -8.84 15.05 1.50
C ALA A 79 -7.73 15.65 0.61
N ARG A 80 -6.53 15.05 0.60
CA ARG A 80 -5.41 15.46 -0.22
C ARG A 80 -5.64 15.22 -1.71
N LEU A 81 -6.29 14.09 -2.05
CA LEU A 81 -6.69 13.81 -3.44
C LEU A 81 -7.68 14.85 -3.97
N ARG A 82 -8.63 15.32 -3.14
CA ARG A 82 -9.63 16.35 -3.51
C ARG A 82 -9.01 17.72 -3.81
N GLU A 83 -7.83 18.01 -3.27
CA GLU A 83 -7.10 19.27 -3.56
C GLU A 83 -6.57 19.32 -5.01
N ILE A 84 -6.42 18.15 -5.67
CA ILE A 84 -5.89 18.08 -7.03
C ILE A 84 -6.97 18.40 -8.04
N LYS A 85 -6.77 19.46 -8.82
CA LYS A 85 -7.69 19.86 -9.88
C LYS A 85 -7.92 18.72 -10.87
N GLY A 86 -9.19 18.36 -11.05
CA GLY A 86 -9.59 17.28 -11.96
C GLY A 86 -9.75 15.91 -11.29
N VAL A 87 -9.48 15.78 -10.00
CA VAL A 87 -9.83 14.62 -9.19
C VAL A 87 -11.21 14.83 -8.60
N GLY A 88 -12.15 13.97 -8.96
CA GLY A 88 -13.51 13.94 -8.40
C GLY A 88 -13.74 12.61 -7.67
N ASP A 89 -14.94 12.47 -7.07
CA ASP A 89 -15.30 11.28 -6.26
C ASP A 89 -15.10 9.96 -7.01
N ARG A 90 -15.46 9.91 -8.29
CA ARG A 90 -15.24 8.72 -9.11
C ARG A 90 -13.76 8.36 -9.21
N THR A 91 -12.88 9.34 -9.41
CA THR A 91 -11.43 9.10 -9.46
C THR A 91 -10.92 8.58 -8.12
N ILE A 92 -11.35 9.18 -7.02
CA ILE A 92 -11.00 8.75 -5.66
C ILE A 92 -11.45 7.31 -5.42
N THR A 93 -12.69 6.99 -5.77
CA THR A 93 -13.24 5.63 -5.62
C THR A 93 -12.39 4.60 -6.36
N GLU A 94 -12.01 4.85 -7.61
CA GLU A 94 -11.19 3.92 -8.41
C GLU A 94 -9.80 3.72 -7.77
N LEU A 95 -9.14 4.79 -7.35
CA LEU A 95 -7.84 4.69 -6.68
C LEU A 95 -7.96 3.87 -5.38
N LYS A 96 -8.96 4.15 -4.56
CA LYS A 96 -9.18 3.43 -3.29
C LYS A 96 -9.62 1.99 -3.48
N LEU A 97 -10.36 1.69 -4.53
CA LEU A 97 -10.74 0.32 -4.88
C LEU A 97 -9.53 -0.55 -5.20
N ILE A 98 -8.57 -0.01 -5.96
CA ILE A 98 -7.32 -0.73 -6.29
C ILE A 98 -6.50 -1.00 -5.03
N ALA A 99 -6.31 0.01 -4.16
CA ALA A 99 -5.62 -0.15 -2.89
C ALA A 99 -6.29 -1.23 -2.02
N ALA A 100 -7.63 -1.19 -1.92
CA ALA A 100 -8.39 -2.16 -1.15
C ALA A 100 -8.31 -3.59 -1.75
N ALA A 101 -8.32 -3.72 -3.08
CA ALA A 101 -8.18 -5.00 -3.76
C ALA A 101 -6.78 -5.60 -3.52
N ALA A 102 -5.72 -4.82 -3.69
CA ALA A 102 -4.35 -5.25 -3.43
C ALA A 102 -4.19 -5.75 -1.99
N SER A 103 -4.69 -4.99 -1.00
CA SER A 103 -4.66 -5.38 0.41
C SER A 103 -5.41 -6.69 0.68
N ARG A 104 -6.57 -6.92 0.04
CA ARG A 104 -7.34 -8.16 0.22
C ARG A 104 -6.67 -9.38 -0.40
N ILE A 105 -6.04 -9.21 -1.56
CA ILE A 105 -5.28 -10.28 -2.23
C ILE A 105 -4.11 -10.71 -1.34
N ALA A 106 -3.30 -9.76 -0.87
CA ALA A 106 -2.18 -10.03 0.02
C ALA A 106 -2.61 -10.77 1.30
N LYS A 107 -3.69 -10.30 1.96
CA LYS A 107 -4.26 -10.98 3.14
C LYS A 107 -4.81 -12.38 2.86
N GLY A 108 -5.37 -12.60 1.68
CA GLY A 108 -5.89 -13.91 1.27
C GLY A 108 -4.79 -14.96 1.13
N GLU A 109 -3.63 -14.57 0.62
CA GLU A 109 -2.47 -15.46 0.48
C GLU A 109 -1.87 -15.85 1.83
N LEU A 110 -1.80 -14.92 2.80
CA LEU A 110 -1.30 -15.19 4.14
C LEU A 110 -2.13 -16.24 4.90
N LYS A 111 -3.45 -16.25 4.76
CA LYS A 111 -4.32 -17.19 5.47
C LYS A 111 -4.16 -18.64 5.02
N GLN A 112 -3.62 -18.88 3.84
CA GLN A 112 -3.49 -20.24 3.27
C GLN A 112 -2.12 -20.87 3.50
N ARG A 113 -1.13 -20.12 3.97
CA ARG A 113 0.25 -20.56 4.13
C ARG A 113 0.75 -20.34 5.55
N SER A 114 1.76 -21.12 5.96
CA SER A 114 2.49 -20.83 7.20
C SER A 114 3.21 -19.48 7.06
N ALA A 115 3.06 -18.61 8.05
CA ALA A 115 3.70 -17.28 8.05
C ALA A 115 5.23 -17.35 7.87
N LEU A 116 5.88 -18.40 8.40
CA LEU A 116 7.34 -18.56 8.24
C LEU A 116 7.74 -19.12 6.87
N SER A 117 6.91 -19.93 6.22
CA SER A 117 7.18 -20.46 4.88
C SER A 117 6.93 -19.40 3.78
N SER A 118 6.21 -18.35 4.10
CA SER A 118 5.84 -17.25 3.22
C SER A 118 6.28 -15.91 3.79
N TRP A 119 7.51 -15.83 4.29
CA TRP A 119 8.01 -14.63 4.98
C TRP A 119 7.94 -13.36 4.11
N ASN A 120 8.27 -13.49 2.82
CA ASN A 120 8.16 -12.37 1.89
C ASN A 120 6.71 -11.92 1.71
N ASP A 121 5.76 -12.86 1.66
CA ASP A 121 4.33 -12.54 1.55
C ASP A 121 3.83 -11.77 2.79
N VAL A 122 4.32 -12.14 3.99
CA VAL A 122 4.04 -11.41 5.24
C VAL A 122 4.55 -9.96 5.15
N ILE A 123 5.78 -9.78 4.70
CA ILE A 123 6.38 -8.45 4.55
C ILE A 123 5.61 -7.63 3.52
N ASP A 124 5.26 -8.22 2.39
CA ASP A 124 4.55 -7.53 1.31
C ASP A 124 3.12 -7.13 1.74
N ASP A 125 2.42 -8.00 2.48
CA ASP A 125 1.13 -7.61 3.09
C ASP A 125 1.29 -6.46 4.09
N CYS A 126 2.27 -6.55 4.99
CA CYS A 126 2.53 -5.50 5.98
C CYS A 126 2.86 -4.16 5.30
N ARG A 127 3.69 -4.16 4.27
CA ARG A 127 4.01 -2.95 3.51
C ARG A 127 2.78 -2.40 2.80
N THR A 128 2.03 -3.24 2.10
CA THR A 128 0.85 -2.83 1.35
C THR A 128 -0.22 -2.24 2.26
N SER A 129 -0.37 -2.78 3.48
CA SER A 129 -1.44 -2.38 4.39
C SER A 129 -1.07 -1.22 5.31
N MET A 130 0.22 -1.01 5.62
CA MET A 130 0.64 -0.11 6.70
C MET A 130 1.64 0.98 6.29
N ALA A 131 2.50 0.75 5.26
CA ALA A 131 3.61 1.66 4.96
C ALA A 131 3.18 3.09 4.58
N PHE A 132 1.95 3.26 4.12
CA PHE A 132 1.41 4.55 3.66
C PHE A 132 0.41 5.16 4.64
N ALA A 133 0.26 4.58 5.84
CA ALA A 133 -0.62 5.14 6.85
C ALA A 133 -0.04 6.43 7.46
N ASP A 134 -0.90 7.43 7.66
CA ASP A 134 -0.50 8.74 8.21
C ASP A 134 -0.27 8.70 9.73
N LYS A 135 -0.69 7.63 10.38
CA LYS A 135 -0.53 7.43 11.82
C LYS A 135 0.23 6.15 12.08
N GLU A 136 1.02 6.19 13.14
CA GLU A 136 1.67 5.00 13.64
C GLU A 136 0.65 4.00 14.20
N ALA A 137 0.80 2.73 13.84
CA ALA A 137 -0.07 1.66 14.29
C ALA A 137 0.76 0.41 14.61
N LEU A 138 0.41 -0.28 15.68
CA LEU A 138 0.94 -1.60 15.99
C LEU A 138 -0.06 -2.66 15.54
N ARG A 139 0.39 -3.55 14.69
CA ARG A 139 -0.29 -4.75 14.21
C ARG A 139 0.41 -5.97 14.76
N ILE A 140 -0.35 -7.00 15.13
CA ILE A 140 0.19 -8.26 15.63
C ILE A 140 -0.39 -9.40 14.85
N LEU A 141 0.49 -10.26 14.36
CA LEU A 141 0.13 -11.54 13.75
C LEU A 141 0.28 -12.62 14.81
N PHE A 142 -0.81 -13.28 15.16
CA PHE A 142 -0.86 -14.36 16.13
C PHE A 142 -0.80 -15.71 15.40
N LEU A 143 0.10 -16.59 15.82
CA LEU A 143 0.40 -17.83 15.13
C LEU A 143 0.20 -19.04 16.03
N ASP A 144 -0.23 -20.15 15.42
CA ASP A 144 -0.29 -21.45 16.08
C ASP A 144 1.09 -22.16 16.10
N LYS A 145 1.14 -23.34 16.69
CA LYS A 145 2.36 -24.18 16.75
C LYS A 145 2.92 -24.61 15.39
N ARG A 146 2.15 -24.47 14.32
CA ARG A 146 2.57 -24.71 12.93
C ARG A 146 2.94 -23.43 12.21
N ASN A 147 2.99 -22.31 12.95
CA ASN A 147 3.17 -20.96 12.39
C ASN A 147 2.10 -20.55 11.38
N GLN A 148 0.89 -21.10 11.52
CA GLN A 148 -0.27 -20.65 10.74
C GLN A 148 -0.91 -19.46 11.42
N LEU A 149 -1.41 -18.53 10.62
CA LEU A 149 -2.04 -17.31 11.12
C LEU A 149 -3.39 -17.63 11.76
N ILE A 150 -3.50 -17.42 13.08
CA ILE A 150 -4.74 -17.51 13.84
C ILE A 150 -5.54 -16.22 13.71
N ALA A 151 -4.87 -15.09 13.97
CA ALA A 151 -5.46 -13.76 13.92
C ALA A 151 -4.43 -12.72 13.48
N ASP A 152 -4.95 -11.66 12.88
CA ASP A 152 -4.23 -10.51 12.38
C ASP A 152 -4.98 -9.27 12.88
N GLU A 153 -4.41 -8.59 13.87
CA GLU A 153 -5.11 -7.53 14.60
C GLU A 153 -4.26 -6.28 14.73
N VAL A 154 -4.88 -5.14 14.43
CA VAL A 154 -4.32 -3.84 14.80
C VAL A 154 -4.65 -3.60 16.27
N GLN A 155 -3.62 -3.68 17.13
CA GLN A 155 -3.79 -3.54 18.58
C GLN A 155 -3.96 -2.08 18.98
N GLN A 156 -3.30 -1.18 18.29
CA GLN A 156 -3.33 0.24 18.63
C GLN A 156 -3.03 1.10 17.42
N VAL A 157 -3.71 2.24 17.35
CA VAL A 157 -3.42 3.34 16.43
C VAL A 157 -3.05 4.54 17.30
N GLY A 158 -1.84 5.00 17.16
CA GLY A 158 -1.31 6.13 17.93
C GLY A 158 -1.49 7.48 17.24
N THR A 159 -0.60 8.38 17.56
CA THR A 159 -0.42 9.68 16.90
C THR A 159 0.55 9.55 15.73
N VAL A 160 1.02 10.66 15.18
CA VAL A 160 2.02 10.67 14.10
C VAL A 160 3.39 10.14 14.58
N ASP A 161 3.69 10.31 15.87
CA ASP A 161 5.05 10.09 16.43
C ASP A 161 5.11 9.00 17.50
N HIS A 162 3.97 8.48 17.97
CA HIS A 162 3.99 7.54 19.09
C HIS A 162 2.72 6.70 19.21
N THR A 163 2.93 5.39 19.39
CA THR A 163 1.87 4.42 19.71
C THR A 163 2.19 3.78 21.07
N PRO A 164 1.47 4.09 22.15
CA PRO A 164 1.71 3.44 23.43
C PRO A 164 1.33 1.96 23.32
N VAL A 165 2.29 1.07 23.49
CA VAL A 165 2.10 -0.37 23.50
C VAL A 165 2.19 -0.88 24.92
N TYR A 166 1.18 -1.61 25.35
CA TYR A 166 1.14 -2.25 26.67
C TYR A 166 1.45 -3.75 26.53
N PRO A 167 2.64 -4.23 26.92
CA PRO A 167 3.03 -5.65 26.79
C PRO A 167 1.99 -6.60 27.38
N ARG A 168 1.37 -6.24 28.51
CA ARG A 168 0.31 -7.04 29.16
C ARG A 168 -0.90 -7.30 28.25
N GLU A 169 -1.30 -6.30 27.42
CA GLU A 169 -2.46 -6.46 26.54
C GLU A 169 -2.11 -7.37 25.34
N VAL A 170 -0.87 -7.25 24.82
CA VAL A 170 -0.34 -8.13 23.77
C VAL A 170 -0.36 -9.60 24.25
N ILE A 171 0.19 -9.84 25.46
CA ILE A 171 0.28 -11.19 26.02
C ILE A 171 -1.10 -11.73 26.37
N LYS A 172 -1.96 -10.93 26.99
CA LYS A 172 -3.35 -11.32 27.27
C LYS A 172 -4.04 -11.77 25.99
N ARG A 173 -3.90 -11.01 24.89
CA ARG A 173 -4.54 -11.35 23.62
C ARG A 173 -3.95 -12.63 23.00
N ALA A 174 -2.65 -12.83 23.10
CA ALA A 174 -1.99 -14.04 22.63
C ALA A 174 -2.52 -15.28 23.39
N LEU A 175 -2.70 -15.20 24.71
CA LEU A 175 -3.26 -16.26 25.54
C LEU A 175 -4.73 -16.56 25.19
N GLU A 176 -5.57 -15.53 25.02
CA GLU A 176 -6.97 -15.67 24.63
C GLU A 176 -7.10 -16.43 23.28
N LEU A 177 -6.19 -16.16 22.35
CA LEU A 177 -6.15 -16.80 21.04
C LEU A 177 -5.44 -18.17 21.05
N SER A 178 -4.87 -18.58 22.19
CA SER A 178 -4.03 -19.78 22.29
C SER A 178 -2.86 -19.75 21.29
N ALA A 179 -2.33 -18.56 21.01
CA ALA A 179 -1.19 -18.37 20.14
C ALA A 179 0.09 -18.87 20.81
N THR A 180 0.93 -19.57 20.05
CA THR A 180 2.25 -20.04 20.50
C THR A 180 3.40 -19.17 19.99
N ALA A 181 3.09 -18.30 19.01
CA ALA A 181 4.05 -17.33 18.51
C ALA A 181 3.33 -16.05 18.04
N ILE A 182 4.08 -14.95 18.03
CA ILE A 182 3.61 -13.68 17.51
C ILE A 182 4.67 -13.02 16.62
N ILE A 183 4.22 -12.21 15.65
CA ILE A 183 5.04 -11.28 14.90
C ILE A 183 4.48 -9.90 15.19
N LEU A 184 5.33 -8.99 15.63
CA LEU A 184 4.99 -7.59 15.80
C LEU A 184 5.29 -6.83 14.51
N VAL A 185 4.40 -5.94 14.13
CA VAL A 185 4.59 -5.07 12.96
C VAL A 185 4.15 -3.67 13.32
N HIS A 186 4.99 -2.68 13.11
CA HIS A 186 4.52 -1.30 13.16
C HIS A 186 5.05 -0.47 11.98
N ASN A 187 4.35 0.62 11.68
CA ASN A 187 4.73 1.50 10.61
C ASN A 187 5.30 2.81 11.14
N HIS A 188 6.31 3.33 10.41
CA HIS A 188 6.80 4.69 10.60
C HIS A 188 6.25 5.62 9.52
N PRO A 189 5.36 6.56 9.87
CA PRO A 189 4.82 7.54 8.91
C PRO A 189 5.89 8.42 8.25
N SER A 190 7.04 8.59 8.91
CA SER A 190 8.22 9.29 8.36
C SER A 190 8.74 8.64 7.08
N GLY A 191 8.49 7.33 6.91
CA GLY A 191 8.97 6.52 5.78
C GLY A 191 10.30 5.81 6.07
N ASP A 192 11.04 6.17 7.13
CA ASP A 192 12.28 5.49 7.54
C ASP A 192 11.95 4.29 8.46
N PRO A 193 12.25 3.04 8.04
CA PRO A 193 11.97 1.86 8.84
C PRO A 193 13.01 1.58 9.93
N THR A 194 13.93 2.49 10.20
CA THR A 194 14.96 2.28 11.24
C THR A 194 14.31 2.16 12.61
N PRO A 195 14.57 1.04 13.38
CA PRO A 195 14.03 0.86 14.71
C PRO A 195 14.53 1.94 15.69
N SER A 196 13.62 2.54 16.45
CA SER A 196 13.98 3.43 17.56
C SER A 196 14.42 2.65 18.80
N GLN A 197 15.09 3.32 19.73
CA GLN A 197 15.42 2.71 21.02
C GLN A 197 14.17 2.30 21.81
N ALA A 198 13.09 3.05 21.70
CA ALA A 198 11.81 2.74 22.33
C ALA A 198 11.22 1.44 21.77
N ASP A 199 11.27 1.24 20.44
CA ASP A 199 10.81 0.01 19.79
C ASP A 199 11.59 -1.20 20.26
N ILE A 200 12.90 -1.07 20.37
CA ILE A 200 13.77 -2.16 20.84
C ILE A 200 13.45 -2.50 22.31
N GLN A 201 13.31 -1.51 23.18
CA GLN A 201 13.01 -1.72 24.60
C GLN A 201 11.63 -2.36 24.78
N MET A 202 10.61 -1.85 24.07
CA MET A 202 9.25 -2.37 24.09
C MET A 202 9.23 -3.84 23.63
N THR A 203 9.94 -4.16 22.54
CA THR A 203 10.01 -5.51 22.01
C THR A 203 10.66 -6.48 23.00
N LYS A 204 11.77 -6.07 23.61
CA LYS A 204 12.44 -6.85 24.66
C LYS A 204 11.53 -7.10 25.85
N ALA A 205 10.79 -6.09 26.30
CA ALA A 205 9.82 -6.25 27.39
C ALA A 205 8.70 -7.25 27.04
N ILE A 206 8.24 -7.26 25.79
CA ILE A 206 7.26 -8.27 25.33
C ILE A 206 7.90 -9.68 25.32
N ILE A 207 9.13 -9.83 24.82
CA ILE A 207 9.86 -11.11 24.79
C ILE A 207 10.04 -11.66 26.19
N ASP A 208 10.46 -10.83 27.14
CA ASP A 208 10.70 -11.23 28.54
C ASP A 208 9.45 -11.74 29.23
N ILE A 209 8.28 -11.19 28.91
CA ILE A 209 6.99 -11.64 29.46
C ILE A 209 6.44 -12.84 28.68
N ALA A 210 6.59 -12.90 27.37
CA ALA A 210 6.05 -13.93 26.49
C ALA A 210 6.77 -15.27 26.70
N SER A 211 8.10 -15.26 26.79
CA SER A 211 8.94 -16.45 26.83
C SER A 211 8.60 -17.42 27.97
N PRO A 212 8.43 -16.98 29.23
CA PRO A 212 8.02 -17.85 30.33
C PRO A 212 6.63 -18.48 30.16
N LEU A 213 5.78 -17.88 29.31
CA LEU A 213 4.43 -18.36 29.01
C LEU A 213 4.39 -19.29 27.78
N GLY A 214 5.56 -19.61 27.20
CA GLY A 214 5.65 -20.47 26.03
C GLY A 214 5.24 -19.77 24.71
N ILE A 215 5.22 -18.43 24.70
CA ILE A 215 4.90 -17.66 23.52
C ILE A 215 6.20 -17.08 22.92
N SER A 216 6.49 -17.42 21.66
CA SER A 216 7.68 -16.93 20.96
C SER A 216 7.39 -15.63 20.21
N VAL A 217 8.24 -14.62 20.34
CA VAL A 217 8.26 -13.46 19.42
C VAL A 217 9.16 -13.81 18.25
N HIS A 218 8.58 -14.08 17.09
CA HIS A 218 9.37 -14.48 15.91
C HIS A 218 10.17 -13.33 15.33
N ASP A 219 9.58 -12.16 15.26
CA ASP A 219 10.25 -10.94 14.81
C ASP A 219 9.43 -9.70 15.22
N HIS A 220 10.06 -8.54 15.08
CA HIS A 220 9.40 -7.25 15.03
C HIS A 220 9.82 -6.55 13.75
N ILE A 221 8.85 -6.33 12.88
CA ILE A 221 9.02 -5.70 11.57
C ILE A 221 8.58 -4.26 11.65
N ILE A 222 9.44 -3.35 11.22
CA ILE A 222 9.09 -1.94 11.05
C ILE A 222 8.94 -1.68 9.55
N VAL A 223 7.81 -1.12 9.15
CA VAL A 223 7.53 -0.81 7.76
C VAL A 223 7.47 0.70 7.54
N GLY A 224 8.06 1.15 6.45
CA GLY A 224 8.01 2.53 5.99
C GLY A 224 7.87 2.58 4.47
N LYS A 225 7.63 3.76 3.94
CA LYS A 225 7.53 3.98 2.48
C LYS A 225 8.79 3.54 1.75
N ASN A 226 9.95 3.69 2.40
CA ASN A 226 11.26 3.40 1.80
C ASN A 226 11.72 1.95 1.98
N GLY A 227 10.91 1.09 2.63
CA GLY A 227 11.26 -0.30 2.85
C GLY A 227 10.74 -0.85 4.17
N HIS A 228 11.43 -1.87 4.68
CA HIS A 228 11.15 -2.47 5.99
C HIS A 228 12.46 -2.82 6.70
N ALA A 229 12.38 -2.99 8.03
CA ALA A 229 13.45 -3.50 8.86
C ALA A 229 12.93 -4.64 9.74
N SER A 230 13.69 -5.72 9.83
CA SER A 230 13.49 -6.84 10.76
C SER A 230 14.42 -6.67 11.95
N MET A 231 13.90 -6.56 13.15
CA MET A 231 14.75 -6.45 14.35
C MET A 231 15.59 -7.70 14.58
N LYS A 232 15.04 -8.88 14.29
CA LYS A 232 15.79 -10.14 14.33
C LYS A 232 16.88 -10.19 13.28
N GLY A 233 16.59 -9.76 12.05
CA GLY A 233 17.57 -9.65 10.97
C GLY A 233 18.71 -8.69 11.31
N LEU A 234 18.42 -7.64 12.04
CA LEU A 234 19.40 -6.66 12.56
C LEU A 234 20.08 -7.11 13.87
N ARG A 235 19.72 -8.26 14.44
CA ARG A 235 20.22 -8.81 15.70
C ARG A 235 20.00 -7.88 16.91
N LEU A 236 18.86 -7.20 16.94
CA LEU A 236 18.47 -6.31 18.03
C LEU A 236 17.67 -7.02 19.13
N ILE A 237 17.08 -8.16 18.75
CA ILE A 237 16.30 -9.09 19.59
C ILE A 237 16.71 -10.53 19.33
#